data_c4e9f5b988973f54b0e11d03ecd49638
#
_entry.id   c4e9f5b988973f54b0e11d03ecd49638
#
_cell.length_a   1.000
_cell.length_b   1.000
_cell.length_c   1.000
_cell.angle_alpha   90.00
_cell.angle_beta   90.00
_cell.angle_gamma   90.00
#
_symmetry.space_group_name_H-M   'P 1'
#
loop_
_entity.id
_entity.type
_entity.pdbx_description
1 polymer ?
#
loop_
_entity_poly.entity_id
_entity_poly.type
_entity_poly.pdbx_seq_one_letter_code
_entity_poly.pdbx_strand_id
1 'polypeptide(L)'
;VGIDGRWLRVNRRLGEIVGYEPEELLKTTFQEITHPDDLEGDLEQVRRLLEGELQTYTMEKRYVRKDGSAVWVNLTVSLVRHSSGEPAYFIAAVEDISERKKTQEERDLLLIREQLARAEAVEARRRLSLLAAAGPALSTSLDYGEILQRITRLLVPELGDWCLLDIVEDDGNVKQLAAAHADPEKEDLLMRLRDHRRFGDGDPGSTAEVLRTGKSVLLPDLPDATFYERALGAGEHLDVLLRLEPHSLMCVPLLARGRTIGAVTLVSSNPDRRYGEEDLLLAEDLAYRCALAADNARLYRDRSEIARVLQRSLLPPHLPEIPGVEVGAEYLPVGEANVVGGDFYDLINTVEDGWLCAIGDVRGKGVEAASVTALARYTIRAVTLKDDRPAEVLAALNEAMLRQLPEDRFCTAACVRLEPEDGLAGVGVDVSCAGHPAPLLVRPGGLVKEVGSSGKVLGVFDDAELRDTSLRLMPGEALVLYTDGVTEARSPEGDFFGEDRLCRLLGSCSGYDAASLAGRIKNVVLDFQEGFPRDDLAVLVLRATA
;
A
#
# COMPACT_ATOMS: atom_id res chain seq x y z
N VAL A 1 77.74 12.05 24.90
CA VAL A 1 77.46 11.11 25.97
C VAL A 1 78.60 10.15 26.04
N GLY A 2 79.11 9.84 27.26
CA GLY A 2 80.14 8.84 27.49
C GLY A 2 79.65 7.40 27.23
N ILE A 3 80.59 6.45 27.09
CA ILE A 3 80.27 5.03 26.87
C ILE A 3 79.49 4.46 28.06
N ASP A 4 79.64 5.03 29.23
CA ASP A 4 78.96 4.69 30.49
C ASP A 4 77.54 5.34 30.58
N GLY A 5 77.13 6.08 29.58
CA GLY A 5 75.83 6.77 29.51
C GLY A 5 75.80 8.16 30.16
N ARG A 6 76.90 8.61 30.77
CA ARG A 6 76.95 9.96 31.37
C ARG A 6 77.02 11.06 30.31
N TRP A 7 76.39 12.14 30.58
CA TRP A 7 76.47 13.33 29.71
C TRP A 7 77.85 14.01 29.83
N LEU A 8 78.59 14.05 28.72
CA LEU A 8 79.91 14.72 28.68
C LEU A 8 79.76 16.21 28.33
N ARG A 9 78.79 16.48 27.49
CA ARG A 9 78.45 17.86 27.07
C ARG A 9 76.99 17.89 26.61
N VAL A 10 76.27 18.88 27.02
CA VAL A 10 74.87 19.13 26.63
C VAL A 10 74.71 20.55 26.10
N ASN A 11 73.82 20.75 25.19
CA ASN A 11 73.47 22.10 24.74
C ASN A 11 72.22 22.59 25.50
N ARG A 12 71.99 23.89 25.47
CA ARG A 12 70.83 24.55 26.12
C ARG A 12 69.52 23.94 25.70
N ARG A 13 69.39 23.54 24.41
CA ARG A 13 68.13 23.01 23.84
C ARG A 13 67.74 21.67 24.47
N LEU A 14 68.68 20.82 24.76
CA LEU A 14 68.36 19.54 25.47
C LEU A 14 67.82 19.84 26.88
N GLY A 15 68.44 20.80 27.60
CA GLY A 15 67.95 21.22 28.91
C GLY A 15 66.49 21.73 28.87
N GLU A 16 66.16 22.56 27.86
CA GLU A 16 64.82 23.06 27.65
C GLU A 16 63.84 21.93 27.35
N ILE A 17 64.22 20.88 26.60
CA ILE A 17 63.37 19.74 26.27
C ILE A 17 63.08 18.91 27.52
N VAL A 18 64.07 18.59 28.32
CA VAL A 18 63.92 17.68 29.46
C VAL A 18 63.71 18.41 30.81
N GLY A 19 63.75 19.73 30.83
CA GLY A 19 63.50 20.52 32.05
C GLY A 19 64.61 20.52 33.09
N TYR A 20 65.81 20.12 32.72
CA TYR A 20 66.97 20.13 33.60
C TYR A 20 67.95 21.24 33.20
N GLU A 21 68.64 21.84 34.19
CA GLU A 21 69.76 22.73 33.89
C GLU A 21 70.96 21.90 33.34
N PRO A 22 71.76 22.48 32.41
CA PRO A 22 72.89 21.76 31.82
C PRO A 22 73.85 21.13 32.86
N GLU A 23 74.08 21.83 33.95
CA GLU A 23 74.94 21.40 35.04
C GLU A 23 74.35 20.20 35.85
N GLU A 24 73.02 20.08 35.87
CA GLU A 24 72.34 18.94 36.49
C GLU A 24 72.43 17.69 35.58
N LEU A 25 72.20 17.90 34.26
CA LEU A 25 72.34 16.81 33.30
C LEU A 25 73.71 16.16 33.29
N LEU A 26 74.78 16.96 33.42
CA LEU A 26 76.13 16.43 33.48
C LEU A 26 76.39 15.49 34.67
N LYS A 27 75.50 15.50 35.66
CA LYS A 27 75.61 14.59 36.86
C LYS A 27 74.74 13.33 36.72
N THR A 28 73.96 13.21 35.67
CA THR A 28 73.02 12.13 35.39
C THR A 28 73.43 11.33 34.16
N THR A 29 72.70 10.28 33.87
CA THR A 29 72.88 9.42 32.70
C THR A 29 71.64 9.56 31.80
N PHE A 30 71.77 9.17 30.51
CA PHE A 30 70.61 9.11 29.64
C PHE A 30 69.59 8.07 30.09
N GLN A 31 70.07 6.99 30.76
CA GLN A 31 69.21 5.95 31.29
C GLN A 31 68.28 6.47 32.37
N GLU A 32 68.75 7.37 33.24
CA GLU A 32 67.95 7.93 34.34
C GLU A 32 66.80 8.82 33.85
N ILE A 33 66.96 9.45 32.70
CA ILE A 33 65.93 10.32 32.11
C ILE A 33 65.13 9.61 31.01
N THR A 34 65.47 8.36 30.66
CA THR A 34 64.66 7.59 29.69
C THR A 34 63.46 6.94 30.40
N HIS A 35 62.27 6.98 29.78
CA HIS A 35 61.09 6.32 30.33
C HIS A 35 61.33 4.84 30.51
N PRO A 36 60.91 4.21 31.62
CA PRO A 36 61.20 2.79 31.91
C PRO A 36 60.82 1.82 30.79
N ASP A 37 59.69 2.01 30.17
CA ASP A 37 59.21 1.15 29.07
C ASP A 37 60.08 1.23 27.80
N ASP A 38 60.80 2.35 27.61
CA ASP A 38 61.58 2.63 26.39
C ASP A 38 63.07 2.37 26.61
N LEU A 39 63.50 2.17 27.87
CA LEU A 39 64.91 2.05 28.26
C LEU A 39 65.55 0.79 27.69
N GLU A 40 64.88 -0.34 27.79
CA GLU A 40 65.41 -1.63 27.30
C GLU A 40 65.70 -1.60 25.81
N GLY A 41 64.75 -1.03 25.02
CA GLY A 41 64.89 -0.86 23.57
C GLY A 41 66.05 0.06 23.22
N ASP A 42 66.26 1.15 23.98
CA ASP A 42 67.35 2.08 23.75
C ASP A 42 68.72 1.45 24.07
N LEU A 43 68.82 0.72 25.19
CA LEU A 43 70.05 0.00 25.59
C LEU A 43 70.43 -1.08 24.56
N GLU A 44 69.48 -1.74 23.98
CA GLU A 44 69.76 -2.73 22.92
C GLU A 44 70.35 -2.06 21.67
N GLN A 45 69.82 -0.90 21.26
CA GLN A 45 70.39 -0.15 20.14
C GLN A 45 71.81 0.38 20.45
N VAL A 46 72.06 0.81 21.68
CA VAL A 46 73.39 1.21 22.14
C VAL A 46 74.38 0.02 22.10
N ARG A 47 73.94 -1.14 22.52
CA ARG A 47 74.77 -2.37 22.46
C ARG A 47 75.18 -2.71 21.02
N ARG A 48 74.20 -2.72 20.09
CA ARG A 48 74.47 -3.01 18.67
C ARG A 48 75.40 -1.96 18.03
N LEU A 49 75.33 -0.69 18.49
CA LEU A 49 76.18 0.40 18.01
C LEU A 49 77.64 0.18 18.51
N LEU A 50 77.85 -0.30 19.79
CA LEU A 50 79.13 -0.59 20.35
C LEU A 50 79.80 -1.80 19.68
N GLU A 51 79.05 -2.84 19.40
CA GLU A 51 79.48 -4.06 18.68
C GLU A 51 79.77 -3.79 17.18
N GLY A 52 79.44 -2.63 16.68
CA GLY A 52 79.74 -2.25 15.28
C GLY A 52 78.71 -2.77 14.25
N GLU A 53 77.61 -3.31 14.70
CA GLU A 53 76.53 -3.73 13.83
C GLU A 53 75.82 -2.53 13.17
N LEU A 54 75.81 -1.40 13.87
CA LEU A 54 75.22 -0.14 13.42
C LEU A 54 76.26 0.96 13.47
N GLN A 55 76.17 1.93 12.55
CA GLN A 55 76.97 3.17 12.61
C GLN A 55 76.18 4.31 13.30
N THR A 56 74.85 4.26 13.15
CA THR A 56 73.90 5.24 13.69
C THR A 56 72.58 4.53 13.89
N TYR A 57 71.83 4.87 14.91
CA TYR A 57 70.42 4.51 15.03
C TYR A 57 69.54 5.71 15.28
N THR A 58 68.27 5.59 14.91
CA THR A 58 67.25 6.59 15.19
C THR A 58 66.06 5.87 15.81
N MET A 59 65.52 6.42 16.88
CA MET A 59 64.35 5.91 17.55
C MET A 59 63.50 7.00 18.16
N GLU A 60 62.21 6.82 18.15
CA GLU A 60 61.27 7.64 18.92
C GLU A 60 61.12 7.01 20.30
N LYS A 61 61.37 7.77 21.37
CA LYS A 61 61.22 7.35 22.75
C LYS A 61 60.75 8.48 23.64
N ARG A 62 60.43 8.16 24.87
CA ARG A 62 60.05 9.16 25.89
C ARG A 62 61.24 9.41 26.83
N TYR A 63 61.49 10.69 27.06
CA TYR A 63 62.28 11.12 28.20
C TYR A 63 61.35 11.57 29.34
N VAL A 64 61.77 11.34 30.58
CA VAL A 64 61.11 11.85 31.78
C VAL A 64 61.75 13.17 32.16
N ARG A 65 60.92 14.23 32.13
CA ARG A 65 61.39 15.56 32.53
C ARG A 65 61.62 15.65 34.04
N LYS A 66 62.27 16.70 34.47
CA LYS A 66 62.54 16.98 35.89
C LYS A 66 61.27 17.09 36.73
N ASP A 67 60.13 17.52 36.18
CA ASP A 67 58.83 17.58 36.83
C ASP A 67 58.08 16.25 36.83
N GLY A 68 58.68 15.17 36.29
CA GLY A 68 58.09 13.86 36.16
C GLY A 68 57.23 13.62 34.94
N SER A 69 56.98 14.64 34.13
CA SER A 69 56.23 14.52 32.88
C SER A 69 57.08 13.83 31.79
N ALA A 70 56.38 13.09 30.88
CA ALA A 70 57.05 12.51 29.72
C ALA A 70 57.07 13.45 28.53
N VAL A 71 58.18 13.46 27.80
CA VAL A 71 58.37 14.18 26.54
C VAL A 71 58.77 13.20 25.45
N TRP A 72 58.02 13.19 24.36
CA TRP A 72 58.39 12.38 23.20
C TRP A 72 59.53 13.01 22.44
N VAL A 73 60.60 12.25 22.22
CA VAL A 73 61.76 12.70 21.47
C VAL A 73 62.07 11.73 20.33
N ASN A 74 62.56 12.28 19.23
CA ASN A 74 63.22 11.51 18.18
C ASN A 74 64.71 11.62 18.44
N LEU A 75 65.34 10.47 18.82
CA LEU A 75 66.73 10.36 19.19
C LEU A 75 67.51 9.76 18.03
N THR A 76 68.57 10.46 17.58
CA THR A 76 69.59 9.89 16.67
C THR A 76 70.92 9.84 17.36
N VAL A 77 71.53 8.65 17.40
CA VAL A 77 72.83 8.45 18.10
C VAL A 77 73.87 7.87 17.13
N SER A 78 75.06 8.42 17.18
CA SER A 78 76.24 7.97 16.43
C SER A 78 77.41 7.77 17.38
N LEU A 79 78.24 6.75 17.11
CA LEU A 79 79.45 6.44 17.91
C LEU A 79 80.65 7.09 17.24
N VAL A 80 81.44 7.81 18.07
CA VAL A 80 82.78 8.29 17.70
C VAL A 80 83.76 7.33 18.27
N ARG A 81 84.80 6.92 17.47
CA ARG A 81 85.85 6.05 17.86
C ARG A 81 87.19 6.77 17.85
N HIS A 82 88.12 6.35 18.71
CA HIS A 82 89.48 6.81 18.66
C HIS A 82 90.21 6.33 17.38
N SER A 83 91.39 6.91 17.10
CA SER A 83 92.19 6.46 15.97
C SER A 83 92.70 4.98 16.16
N SER A 84 92.61 4.43 17.34
CA SER A 84 92.86 3.04 17.66
C SER A 84 91.68 2.13 17.27
N GLY A 85 90.55 2.65 16.93
CA GLY A 85 89.29 1.89 16.66
C GLY A 85 88.40 1.71 17.89
N GLU A 86 88.88 2.02 19.09
CA GLU A 86 88.13 1.86 20.35
C GLU A 86 87.03 2.94 20.45
N PRO A 87 85.85 2.56 21.04
CA PRO A 87 84.74 3.49 21.30
C PRO A 87 85.24 4.66 22.18
N ALA A 88 84.90 5.93 21.78
CA ALA A 88 85.27 7.13 22.52
C ALA A 88 84.09 7.76 23.24
N TYR A 89 83.04 8.11 22.49
CA TYR A 89 81.83 8.74 23.01
C TYR A 89 80.72 8.67 21.98
N PHE A 90 79.43 8.90 22.40
CA PHE A 90 78.25 9.04 21.53
C PHE A 90 77.97 10.50 21.27
N ILE A 91 77.54 10.80 20.04
CA ILE A 91 76.87 12.04 19.68
C ILE A 91 75.42 11.74 19.55
N ALA A 92 74.57 12.40 20.31
CA ALA A 92 73.13 12.26 20.28
C ALA A 92 72.47 13.58 19.79
N ALA A 93 71.63 13.49 18.78
CA ALA A 93 70.72 14.54 18.38
C ALA A 93 69.33 14.23 18.91
N VAL A 94 68.73 15.15 19.62
CA VAL A 94 67.40 15.01 20.26
C VAL A 94 66.47 16.07 19.73
N GLU A 95 65.40 15.64 19.15
CA GLU A 95 64.30 16.48 18.64
C GLU A 95 63.02 16.24 19.44
N ASP A 96 62.38 17.28 19.96
CA ASP A 96 61.07 17.17 20.61
C ASP A 96 59.99 16.97 19.55
N ILE A 97 59.31 15.85 19.61
CA ILE A 97 58.25 15.47 18.69
C ILE A 97 56.88 15.38 19.37
N SER A 98 56.76 15.95 20.58
CA SER A 98 55.50 15.87 21.37
C SER A 98 54.33 16.54 20.64
N GLU A 99 54.52 17.67 20.00
CA GLU A 99 53.48 18.38 19.23
C GLU A 99 53.03 17.51 18.02
N ARG A 100 53.99 16.89 17.33
CA ARG A 100 53.71 16.00 16.21
C ARG A 100 52.89 14.77 16.66
N LYS A 101 53.29 14.16 17.79
CA LYS A 101 52.55 13.02 18.37
C LYS A 101 51.12 13.41 18.76
N LYS A 102 50.95 14.51 19.43
CA LYS A 102 49.63 15.03 19.82
C LYS A 102 48.74 15.30 18.62
N THR A 103 49.24 15.94 17.58
CA THR A 103 48.49 16.20 16.35
C THR A 103 48.09 14.91 15.65
N GLN A 104 49.00 13.91 15.66
CA GLN A 104 48.71 12.59 15.07
C GLN A 104 47.59 11.86 15.84
N GLU A 105 47.63 11.84 17.16
CA GLU A 105 46.61 11.23 18.02
C GLU A 105 45.25 11.92 17.85
N GLU A 106 45.23 13.26 17.78
CA GLU A 106 44.01 14.01 17.53
C GLU A 106 43.40 13.70 16.15
N ARG A 107 44.28 13.57 15.14
CA ARG A 107 43.83 13.21 13.77
C ARG A 107 43.23 11.79 13.72
N ASP A 108 43.87 10.84 14.37
CA ASP A 108 43.43 9.44 14.39
C ASP A 108 42.06 9.32 15.11
N LEU A 109 41.89 10.05 16.22
CA LEU A 109 40.61 10.13 16.93
C LEU A 109 39.50 10.76 16.08
N LEU A 110 39.82 11.83 15.32
CA LEU A 110 38.86 12.46 14.42
C LEU A 110 38.44 11.52 13.28
N LEU A 111 39.38 10.77 12.71
CA LEU A 111 39.08 9.78 11.66
C LEU A 111 38.14 8.68 12.16
N ILE A 112 38.39 8.18 13.37
CA ILE A 112 37.51 7.16 13.99
C ILE A 112 36.10 7.74 14.18
N ARG A 113 35.99 8.97 14.70
CA ARG A 113 34.70 9.64 14.89
C ARG A 113 33.98 9.88 13.56
N GLU A 114 34.71 10.31 12.53
CA GLU A 114 34.14 10.50 11.20
C GLU A 114 33.60 9.19 10.61
N GLN A 115 34.35 8.08 10.74
CA GLN A 115 33.91 6.77 10.26
C GLN A 115 32.66 6.28 10.97
N LEU A 116 32.58 6.45 12.30
CA LEU A 116 31.39 6.09 13.08
C LEU A 116 30.17 6.94 12.65
N ALA A 117 30.32 8.26 12.59
CA ALA A 117 29.24 9.14 12.17
C ALA A 117 28.76 8.85 10.74
N ARG A 118 29.69 8.49 9.84
CA ARG A 118 29.37 8.10 8.48
C ARG A 118 28.58 6.79 8.42
N ALA A 119 28.96 5.80 9.22
CA ALA A 119 28.23 4.52 9.30
C ALA A 119 26.81 4.72 9.83
N GLU A 120 26.63 5.52 10.89
CA GLU A 120 25.31 5.88 11.43
C GLU A 120 24.46 6.64 10.40
N ALA A 121 25.03 7.59 9.66
CA ALA A 121 24.31 8.34 8.62
C ALA A 121 23.87 7.43 7.44
N VAL A 122 24.68 6.47 7.04
CA VAL A 122 24.32 5.49 5.99
C VAL A 122 23.16 4.63 6.44
N GLU A 123 23.17 4.14 7.67
CA GLU A 123 22.08 3.31 8.20
C GLU A 123 20.79 4.11 8.38
N ALA A 124 20.87 5.33 8.92
CA ALA A 124 19.71 6.22 9.02
C ALA A 124 19.10 6.53 7.63
N ARG A 125 19.93 6.77 6.61
CA ARG A 125 19.49 7.00 5.24
C ARG A 125 18.79 5.76 4.65
N ARG A 126 19.33 4.57 4.91
CA ARG A 126 18.72 3.30 4.47
C ARG A 126 17.33 3.12 5.06
N ARG A 127 17.17 3.35 6.38
CA ARG A 127 15.87 3.29 7.07
C ARG A 127 14.87 4.27 6.48
N LEU A 128 15.27 5.53 6.28
CA LEU A 128 14.41 6.55 5.67
C LEU A 128 14.01 6.19 4.24
N SER A 129 14.91 5.60 3.45
CA SER A 129 14.63 5.16 2.08
C SER A 129 13.57 4.06 2.04
N LEU A 130 13.65 3.08 2.95
CA LEU A 130 12.65 2.00 3.09
C LEU A 130 11.26 2.55 3.45
N LEU A 131 11.21 3.43 4.46
CA LEU A 131 9.97 4.06 4.89
C LEU A 131 9.35 4.95 3.78
N ALA A 132 10.18 5.62 3.00
CA ALA A 132 9.72 6.43 1.87
C ALA A 132 9.21 5.57 0.71
N ALA A 133 9.83 4.42 0.44
CA ALA A 133 9.40 3.49 -0.59
C ALA A 133 8.07 2.78 -0.25
N ALA A 134 7.79 2.57 1.05
CA ALA A 134 6.56 1.95 1.52
C ALA A 134 5.31 2.76 1.14
N GLY A 135 5.34 4.09 1.26
CA GLY A 135 4.20 4.96 1.00
C GLY A 135 3.58 4.76 -0.40
N PRO A 136 4.32 5.02 -1.50
CA PRO A 136 3.82 4.80 -2.85
C PRO A 136 3.42 3.34 -3.14
N ALA A 137 4.21 2.37 -2.66
CA ALA A 137 3.92 0.94 -2.88
C ALA A 137 2.57 0.52 -2.27
N LEU A 138 2.18 1.14 -1.15
CA LEU A 138 0.95 0.85 -0.41
C LEU A 138 -0.27 1.63 -0.94
N SER A 139 -0.07 2.73 -1.69
CA SER A 139 -1.16 3.61 -2.16
C SER A 139 -1.61 3.36 -3.60
N THR A 140 -0.90 2.53 -4.36
CA THR A 140 -1.13 2.33 -5.81
C THR A 140 -2.18 1.28 -6.15
N SER A 141 -2.66 0.49 -5.20
CA SER A 141 -3.68 -0.53 -5.42
C SER A 141 -4.72 -0.51 -4.31
N LEU A 142 -5.96 -0.83 -4.67
CA LEU A 142 -7.04 -1.11 -3.73
C LEU A 142 -7.28 -2.62 -3.58
N ASP A 143 -6.53 -3.45 -4.32
CA ASP A 143 -6.58 -4.89 -4.17
C ASP A 143 -5.78 -5.33 -2.94
N TYR A 144 -6.50 -5.89 -1.98
CA TYR A 144 -5.96 -6.35 -0.71
C TYR A 144 -4.83 -7.37 -0.87
N GLY A 145 -5.00 -8.34 -1.78
CA GLY A 145 -4.00 -9.39 -2.03
C GLY A 145 -2.73 -8.82 -2.68
N GLU A 146 -2.89 -7.91 -3.63
CA GLU A 146 -1.77 -7.25 -4.31
C GLU A 146 -0.95 -6.38 -3.34
N ILE A 147 -1.62 -5.64 -2.45
CA ILE A 147 -0.95 -4.85 -1.41
C ILE A 147 -0.08 -5.75 -0.54
N LEU A 148 -0.61 -6.88 -0.06
CA LEU A 148 0.12 -7.79 0.82
C LEU A 148 1.33 -8.43 0.12
N GLN A 149 1.21 -8.80 -1.16
CA GLN A 149 2.35 -9.28 -1.94
C GLN A 149 3.43 -8.21 -2.16
N ARG A 150 3.03 -6.97 -2.40
CA ARG A 150 3.97 -5.85 -2.54
C ARG A 150 4.71 -5.56 -1.24
N ILE A 151 4.02 -5.68 -0.10
CA ILE A 151 4.61 -5.55 1.23
C ILE A 151 5.73 -6.57 1.42
N THR A 152 5.46 -7.86 1.17
CA THR A 152 6.47 -8.91 1.37
C THR A 152 7.71 -8.69 0.51
N ARG A 153 7.53 -8.26 -0.74
CA ARG A 153 8.64 -7.93 -1.65
C ARG A 153 9.39 -6.65 -1.27
N LEU A 154 8.75 -5.71 -0.58
CA LEU A 154 9.41 -4.52 -0.05
C LEU A 154 10.31 -4.86 1.15
N LEU A 155 9.86 -5.79 1.99
CA LEU A 155 10.58 -6.19 3.21
C LEU A 155 11.80 -7.08 2.90
N VAL A 156 11.74 -7.81 1.79
CA VAL A 156 12.81 -8.70 1.33
C VAL A 156 13.48 -8.09 0.08
N PRO A 157 14.81 -8.01 -0.03
CA PRO A 157 15.84 -8.52 0.91
C PRO A 157 16.25 -7.53 2.01
N GLU A 158 15.63 -6.38 2.10
CA GLU A 158 16.11 -5.28 2.93
C GLU A 158 16.13 -5.59 4.43
N LEU A 159 15.06 -6.20 4.95
CA LEU A 159 14.94 -6.57 6.36
C LEU A 159 15.22 -8.04 6.64
N GLY A 160 15.09 -8.91 5.66
CA GLY A 160 15.32 -10.35 5.84
C GLY A 160 15.59 -11.06 4.53
N ASP A 161 16.05 -12.30 4.60
CA ASP A 161 16.26 -13.15 3.44
C ASP A 161 14.92 -13.74 2.93
N TRP A 162 13.96 -13.91 3.85
CA TRP A 162 12.59 -14.29 3.52
C TRP A 162 11.59 -13.80 4.56
N CYS A 163 10.34 -13.70 4.14
CA CYS A 163 9.25 -13.33 5.02
C CYS A 163 7.97 -14.11 4.72
N LEU A 164 7.14 -14.23 5.75
CA LEU A 164 5.77 -14.75 5.69
C LEU A 164 4.83 -13.69 6.22
N LEU A 165 3.66 -13.56 5.59
CA LEU A 165 2.61 -12.67 6.02
C LEU A 165 1.33 -13.47 6.26
N ASP A 166 0.91 -13.48 7.51
CA ASP A 166 -0.26 -14.19 8.01
C ASP A 166 -1.35 -13.18 8.37
N ILE A 167 -2.60 -13.45 7.97
CA ILE A 167 -3.76 -12.59 8.26
C ILE A 167 -4.81 -13.40 9.02
N VAL A 168 -5.48 -12.73 9.94
CA VAL A 168 -6.64 -13.27 10.65
C VAL A 168 -7.89 -12.97 9.83
N GLU A 169 -8.58 -14.01 9.36
CA GLU A 169 -9.86 -13.90 8.66
C GLU A 169 -11.02 -13.63 9.66
N ASP A 170 -12.20 -13.25 9.15
CA ASP A 170 -13.34 -12.87 10.00
C ASP A 170 -13.90 -14.03 10.83
N ASP A 171 -13.65 -15.26 10.41
CA ASP A 171 -14.00 -16.51 11.14
C ASP A 171 -12.98 -16.84 12.26
N GLY A 172 -11.92 -16.02 12.41
CA GLY A 172 -10.84 -16.22 13.37
C GLY A 172 -9.74 -17.17 12.86
N ASN A 173 -9.87 -17.73 11.67
CA ASN A 173 -8.83 -18.55 11.08
C ASN A 173 -7.66 -17.71 10.60
N VAL A 174 -6.46 -18.25 10.75
CA VAL A 174 -5.24 -17.61 10.27
C VAL A 174 -4.86 -18.19 8.92
N LYS A 175 -4.69 -17.31 7.94
CA LYS A 175 -4.32 -17.70 6.58
C LYS A 175 -3.04 -16.96 6.17
N GLN A 176 -2.06 -17.72 5.69
CA GLN A 176 -0.89 -17.14 5.06
C GLN A 176 -1.29 -16.62 3.67
N LEU A 177 -1.22 -15.32 3.48
CA LEU A 177 -1.63 -14.66 2.22
C LEU A 177 -0.47 -14.34 1.30
N ALA A 178 0.71 -14.08 1.86
CA ALA A 178 1.88 -13.74 1.06
C ALA A 178 3.16 -14.31 1.67
N ALA A 179 4.11 -14.59 0.82
CA ALA A 179 5.48 -14.98 1.17
C ALA A 179 6.44 -14.42 0.12
N ALA A 180 7.67 -14.12 0.52
CA ALA A 180 8.72 -13.71 -0.38
C ALA A 180 10.07 -14.24 0.11
N HIS A 181 10.96 -14.57 -0.83
CA HIS A 181 12.34 -14.94 -0.58
C HIS A 181 13.28 -14.09 -1.44
N ALA A 182 14.45 -13.72 -0.91
CA ALA A 182 15.46 -12.97 -1.66
C ALA A 182 16.00 -13.76 -2.88
N ASP A 183 16.03 -15.08 -2.75
CA ASP A 183 16.33 -16.00 -3.84
C ASP A 183 15.02 -16.56 -4.42
N PRO A 184 14.67 -16.23 -5.68
CA PRO A 184 13.44 -16.69 -6.31
C PRO A 184 13.31 -18.22 -6.40
N GLU A 185 14.45 -18.95 -6.47
CA GLU A 185 14.44 -20.42 -6.56
C GLU A 185 13.97 -21.08 -5.24
N LYS A 186 14.07 -20.35 -4.12
CA LYS A 186 13.61 -20.80 -2.80
C LYS A 186 12.17 -20.36 -2.47
N GLU A 187 11.52 -19.54 -3.29
CA GLU A 187 10.16 -19.06 -3.04
C GLU A 187 9.14 -20.23 -3.03
N ASP A 188 9.35 -21.24 -3.86
CA ASP A 188 8.54 -22.46 -3.86
C ASP A 188 8.60 -23.24 -2.56
N LEU A 189 9.73 -23.18 -1.82
CA LEU A 189 9.86 -23.81 -0.51
C LEU A 189 8.98 -23.14 0.53
N LEU A 190 8.84 -21.79 0.47
CA LEU A 190 7.96 -21.04 1.37
C LEU A 190 6.49 -21.37 1.12
N MET A 191 6.10 -21.61 -0.14
CA MET A 191 4.74 -22.01 -0.50
C MET A 191 4.38 -23.38 0.07
N ARG A 192 5.35 -24.31 0.12
CA ARG A 192 5.15 -25.63 0.75
C ARG A 192 5.01 -25.55 2.27
N LEU A 193 5.66 -24.59 2.92
CA LEU A 193 5.46 -24.34 4.35
C LEU A 193 4.03 -23.90 4.66
N ARG A 194 3.37 -23.21 3.72
CA ARG A 194 2.02 -22.68 3.86
C ARG A 194 0.97 -23.75 4.18
N ASP A 195 0.98 -24.84 3.44
CA ASP A 195 -0.11 -25.83 3.46
C ASP A 195 -0.15 -26.66 4.75
N HIS A 196 0.83 -26.52 5.62
CA HIS A 196 1.05 -27.41 6.75
C HIS A 196 1.31 -26.72 8.09
N ARG A 197 1.30 -25.37 8.14
CA ARG A 197 1.43 -24.63 9.40
C ARG A 197 0.19 -24.81 10.25
N ARG A 198 0.33 -25.55 11.35
CA ARG A 198 -0.65 -25.55 12.43
C ARG A 198 -0.24 -24.47 13.42
N PHE A 199 -1.06 -23.44 13.53
CA PHE A 199 -0.90 -22.46 14.61
C PHE A 199 -1.32 -23.14 15.91
N GLY A 200 -0.36 -23.82 16.57
CA GLY A 200 -0.60 -24.43 17.86
C GLY A 200 -0.72 -23.36 18.95
N ASP A 201 -1.76 -23.45 19.78
CA ASP A 201 -1.91 -22.60 20.94
C ASP A 201 -0.76 -22.90 21.94
N GLY A 202 0.18 -21.96 22.11
CA GLY A 202 1.00 -21.93 23.30
C GLY A 202 2.53 -21.98 23.19
N ASP A 203 3.12 -22.08 22.00
CA ASP A 203 4.58 -22.05 21.90
C ASP A 203 5.11 -20.60 21.99
N PRO A 204 5.98 -20.29 22.97
CA PRO A 204 6.61 -18.99 23.09
C PRO A 204 7.41 -18.64 21.82
N GLY A 205 7.19 -17.44 21.29
CA GLY A 205 7.87 -16.98 20.08
C GLY A 205 7.20 -17.38 18.77
N SER A 206 6.01 -17.98 18.84
CA SER A 206 5.24 -18.35 17.66
C SER A 206 4.43 -17.16 17.07
N THR A 207 4.09 -17.24 15.77
CA THR A 207 3.16 -16.28 15.14
C THR A 207 1.81 -16.24 15.87
N ALA A 208 1.35 -17.39 16.42
CA ALA A 208 0.13 -17.46 17.22
C ALA A 208 0.18 -16.59 18.49
N GLU A 209 1.33 -16.54 19.17
CA GLU A 209 1.53 -15.67 20.32
C GLU A 209 1.43 -14.19 19.91
N VAL A 210 2.09 -13.79 18.82
CA VAL A 210 2.06 -12.43 18.29
C VAL A 210 0.63 -12.03 17.91
N LEU A 211 -0.11 -12.91 17.24
CA LEU A 211 -1.51 -12.66 16.86
C LEU A 211 -2.42 -12.49 18.10
N ARG A 212 -2.20 -13.29 19.14
CA ARG A 212 -3.00 -13.25 20.37
C ARG A 212 -2.67 -12.06 21.27
N THR A 213 -1.38 -11.72 21.39
CA THR A 213 -0.91 -10.70 22.33
C THR A 213 -0.77 -9.31 21.72
N GLY A 214 -0.64 -9.23 20.40
CA GLY A 214 -0.29 -7.99 19.69
C GLY A 214 1.11 -7.49 20.02
N LYS A 215 1.99 -8.34 20.56
CA LYS A 215 3.37 -7.99 20.91
C LYS A 215 4.34 -8.69 19.98
N SER A 216 5.36 -7.96 19.57
CA SER A 216 6.42 -8.48 18.72
C SER A 216 7.28 -9.50 19.46
N VAL A 217 7.85 -10.41 18.69
CA VAL A 217 8.82 -11.41 19.15
C VAL A 217 10.11 -11.21 18.38
N LEU A 218 11.24 -11.21 19.11
CA LEU A 218 12.59 -11.13 18.55
C LEU A 218 13.40 -12.32 19.05
N LEU A 219 13.93 -13.10 18.12
CA LEU A 219 14.81 -14.24 18.37
C LEU A 219 16.13 -14.01 17.60
N PRO A 220 17.12 -13.35 18.23
CA PRO A 220 18.40 -13.05 17.58
C PRO A 220 19.16 -14.29 17.14
N ASP A 221 19.11 -15.34 17.94
CA ASP A 221 19.69 -16.64 17.65
C ASP A 221 18.61 -17.69 17.73
N LEU A 222 18.39 -18.39 16.62
CA LEU A 222 17.47 -19.50 16.58
C LEU A 222 18.16 -20.77 17.07
N PRO A 223 17.58 -21.47 18.06
CA PRO A 223 18.16 -22.71 18.57
C PRO A 223 18.08 -23.83 17.53
N ASP A 224 18.66 -24.98 17.89
CA ASP A 224 18.79 -26.20 17.09
C ASP A 224 17.48 -26.68 16.41
N ALA A 225 17.62 -27.69 15.54
CA ALA A 225 16.50 -28.40 14.87
C ALA A 225 15.36 -28.83 15.82
N THR A 226 15.67 -29.08 17.10
CA THR A 226 14.68 -29.44 18.14
C THR A 226 13.67 -28.33 18.46
N PHE A 227 14.02 -27.08 18.28
CA PHE A 227 13.07 -25.96 18.42
C PHE A 227 12.03 -25.99 17.29
N TYR A 228 12.49 -26.28 16.08
CA TYR A 228 11.63 -26.36 14.91
C TYR A 228 10.73 -27.60 14.92
N GLU A 229 11.23 -28.73 15.44
CA GLU A 229 10.43 -29.94 15.64
C GLU A 229 9.24 -29.70 16.57
N ARG A 230 9.42 -28.87 17.60
CA ARG A 230 8.33 -28.48 18.52
C ARG A 230 7.33 -27.53 17.87
N ALA A 231 7.83 -26.57 17.08
CA ALA A 231 6.98 -25.53 16.47
C ALA A 231 6.18 -26.06 15.26
N LEU A 232 6.72 -27.00 14.50
CA LEU A 232 6.15 -27.45 13.22
C LEU A 232 5.77 -28.96 13.22
N GLY A 233 6.22 -29.73 14.20
CA GLY A 233 6.12 -31.18 14.19
C GLY A 233 7.20 -31.84 13.32
N ALA A 234 7.46 -33.13 13.56
CA ALA A 234 8.38 -33.91 12.72
C ALA A 234 7.75 -34.22 11.37
N GLY A 235 8.48 -34.00 10.27
CA GLY A 235 8.01 -34.33 8.93
C GLY A 235 8.61 -33.48 7.82
N GLU A 236 7.99 -33.50 6.65
CA GLU A 236 8.44 -32.82 5.42
C GLU A 236 8.67 -31.30 5.61
N HIS A 237 7.97 -30.69 6.60
CA HIS A 237 8.09 -29.27 6.93
C HIS A 237 9.42 -28.91 7.58
N LEU A 238 9.91 -29.79 8.44
CA LEU A 238 11.22 -29.60 9.08
C LEU A 238 12.33 -29.59 8.02
N ASP A 239 12.24 -30.53 7.05
CA ASP A 239 13.20 -30.59 5.94
C ASP A 239 13.18 -29.34 5.08
N VAL A 240 11.97 -28.79 4.81
CA VAL A 240 11.82 -27.53 4.06
C VAL A 240 12.42 -26.37 4.84
N LEU A 241 12.14 -26.26 6.14
CA LEU A 241 12.64 -25.19 6.97
C LEU A 241 14.18 -25.24 7.11
N LEU A 242 14.75 -26.43 7.29
CA LEU A 242 16.20 -26.62 7.36
C LEU A 242 16.89 -26.21 6.06
N ARG A 243 16.23 -26.39 4.91
CA ARG A 243 16.73 -25.91 3.60
C ARG A 243 16.69 -24.40 3.44
N LEU A 244 15.86 -23.69 4.22
CA LEU A 244 15.80 -22.23 4.27
C LEU A 244 16.86 -21.63 5.21
N GLU A 245 17.55 -22.47 5.98
CA GLU A 245 18.68 -22.10 6.85
C GLU A 245 18.42 -20.88 7.77
N PRO A 246 17.35 -20.88 8.58
CA PRO A 246 17.03 -19.73 9.42
C PRO A 246 18.03 -19.60 10.58
N HIS A 247 18.59 -18.41 10.77
CA HIS A 247 19.55 -18.10 11.83
C HIS A 247 19.02 -17.09 12.85
N SER A 248 18.21 -16.14 12.41
CA SER A 248 17.60 -15.13 13.26
C SER A 248 16.17 -14.84 12.78
N LEU A 249 15.25 -14.56 13.70
CA LEU A 249 13.82 -14.34 13.40
C LEU A 249 13.28 -13.14 14.18
N MET A 250 12.43 -12.39 13.55
CA MET A 250 11.51 -11.47 14.21
C MET A 250 10.10 -11.64 13.65
N CYS A 251 9.10 -11.59 14.54
CA CYS A 251 7.70 -11.63 14.18
C CYS A 251 7.01 -10.41 14.75
N VAL A 252 6.43 -9.60 13.89
CA VAL A 252 5.80 -8.33 14.26
C VAL A 252 4.30 -8.34 13.92
N PRO A 253 3.43 -7.80 14.80
CA PRO A 253 2.00 -7.76 14.54
C PRO A 253 1.66 -6.71 13.49
N LEU A 254 0.68 -7.00 12.65
CA LEU A 254 0.00 -6.04 11.80
C LEU A 254 -1.12 -5.39 12.61
N LEU A 255 -0.82 -4.24 13.19
CA LEU A 255 -1.75 -3.50 14.04
C LEU A 255 -2.46 -2.41 13.25
N ALA A 256 -3.79 -2.51 13.13
CA ALA A 256 -4.63 -1.47 12.55
C ALA A 256 -5.74 -1.10 13.53
N ARG A 257 -5.88 0.19 13.83
CA ARG A 257 -6.95 0.74 14.70
C ARG A 257 -7.09 0.02 16.03
N GLY A 258 -5.99 -0.40 16.65
CA GLY A 258 -5.95 -1.09 17.94
C GLY A 258 -6.30 -2.59 17.86
N ARG A 259 -6.42 -3.17 16.67
CA ARG A 259 -6.65 -4.61 16.47
C ARG A 259 -5.46 -5.23 15.75
N THR A 260 -5.11 -6.46 16.13
CA THR A 260 -4.16 -7.28 15.38
C THR A 260 -4.91 -7.94 14.22
N ILE A 261 -4.59 -7.51 12.99
CA ILE A 261 -5.21 -8.05 11.77
C ILE A 261 -4.35 -9.15 11.14
N GLY A 262 -3.12 -9.32 11.61
CA GLY A 262 -2.18 -10.30 11.07
C GLY A 262 -0.81 -10.19 11.74
N ALA A 263 0.16 -10.87 11.17
CA ALA A 263 1.56 -10.80 11.57
C ALA A 263 2.50 -10.96 10.36
N VAL A 264 3.67 -10.34 10.45
CA VAL A 264 4.78 -10.53 9.51
C VAL A 264 5.91 -11.21 10.24
N THR A 265 6.34 -12.35 9.74
CA THR A 265 7.53 -13.06 10.19
C THR A 265 8.66 -12.79 9.21
N LEU A 266 9.76 -12.21 9.70
CA LEU A 266 10.98 -11.91 8.96
C LEU A 266 12.09 -12.81 9.47
N VAL A 267 12.84 -13.41 8.55
CA VAL A 267 13.90 -14.35 8.89
C VAL A 267 15.18 -14.03 8.12
N SER A 268 16.29 -14.06 8.82
CA SER A 268 17.63 -14.03 8.23
C SER A 268 18.19 -15.44 8.11
N SER A 269 18.63 -15.79 6.91
CA SER A 269 19.38 -17.01 6.59
C SER A 269 20.91 -16.76 6.59
N ASN A 270 21.34 -15.52 6.85
CA ASN A 270 22.74 -15.17 6.93
C ASN A 270 23.29 -15.47 8.35
N PRO A 271 24.28 -16.36 8.51
CA PRO A 271 24.83 -16.71 9.82
C PRO A 271 25.53 -15.54 10.53
N ASP A 272 25.96 -14.51 9.80
CA ASP A 272 26.62 -13.33 10.34
C ASP A 272 25.66 -12.20 10.70
N ARG A 273 24.37 -12.31 10.33
CA ARG A 273 23.33 -11.30 10.61
C ARG A 273 22.44 -11.75 11.76
N ARG A 274 22.40 -10.96 12.81
CA ARG A 274 21.46 -11.11 13.92
C ARG A 274 20.55 -9.90 14.01
N TYR A 275 19.25 -10.15 14.18
CA TYR A 275 18.31 -9.06 14.41
C TYR A 275 18.51 -8.47 15.80
N GLY A 276 18.48 -7.14 15.87
CA GLY A 276 18.53 -6.36 17.10
C GLY A 276 17.24 -5.56 17.32
N GLU A 277 17.21 -4.82 18.44
CA GLU A 277 16.07 -3.95 18.77
C GLU A 277 15.80 -2.88 17.70
N GLU A 278 16.84 -2.40 17.03
CA GLU A 278 16.71 -1.41 15.97
C GLU A 278 16.04 -1.97 14.70
N ASP A 279 16.35 -3.22 14.34
CA ASP A 279 15.67 -3.92 13.25
C ASP A 279 14.19 -4.14 13.59
N LEU A 280 13.92 -4.52 14.85
CA LEU A 280 12.56 -4.72 15.35
C LEU A 280 11.73 -3.45 15.27
N LEU A 281 12.24 -2.31 15.72
CA LEU A 281 11.55 -1.03 15.66
C LEU A 281 11.24 -0.61 14.21
N LEU A 282 12.17 -0.83 13.29
CA LEU A 282 11.94 -0.57 11.87
C LEU A 282 10.88 -1.49 11.28
N ALA A 283 10.91 -2.78 11.62
CA ALA A 283 9.91 -3.74 11.20
C ALA A 283 8.52 -3.42 11.75
N GLU A 284 8.41 -2.98 13.00
CA GLU A 284 7.15 -2.54 13.63
C GLU A 284 6.55 -1.31 12.93
N ASP A 285 7.35 -0.28 12.60
CA ASP A 285 6.85 0.91 11.89
C ASP A 285 6.37 0.54 10.48
N LEU A 286 7.11 -0.29 9.75
CA LEU A 286 6.68 -0.79 8.44
C LEU A 286 5.42 -1.66 8.56
N ALA A 287 5.37 -2.60 9.50
CA ALA A 287 4.22 -3.45 9.75
C ALA A 287 2.96 -2.65 10.10
N TYR A 288 3.09 -1.59 10.90
CA TYR A 288 1.98 -0.67 11.21
C TYR A 288 1.43 0.02 9.96
N ARG A 289 2.29 0.57 9.11
CA ARG A 289 1.90 1.21 7.84
C ARG A 289 1.23 0.22 6.89
N CYS A 290 1.79 -0.98 6.79
CA CYS A 290 1.25 -2.07 6.02
C CYS A 290 -0.13 -2.50 6.52
N ALA A 291 -0.29 -2.64 7.83
CA ALA A 291 -1.56 -2.97 8.45
C ALA A 291 -2.64 -1.93 8.16
N LEU A 292 -2.30 -0.64 8.24
CA LEU A 292 -3.25 0.44 7.96
C LEU A 292 -3.68 0.44 6.49
N ALA A 293 -2.75 0.23 5.55
CA ALA A 293 -3.07 0.14 4.12
C ALA A 293 -3.95 -1.08 3.81
N ALA A 294 -3.62 -2.24 4.39
CA ALA A 294 -4.39 -3.47 4.24
C ALA A 294 -5.81 -3.34 4.83
N ASP A 295 -5.95 -2.75 6.02
CA ASP A 295 -7.26 -2.52 6.65
C ASP A 295 -8.12 -1.54 5.83
N ASN A 296 -7.52 -0.49 5.28
CA ASN A 296 -8.21 0.45 4.40
C ASN A 296 -8.71 -0.25 3.12
N ALA A 297 -7.88 -1.07 2.47
CA ALA A 297 -8.27 -1.81 1.28
C ALA A 297 -9.38 -2.84 1.57
N ARG A 298 -9.33 -3.52 2.72
CA ARG A 298 -10.38 -4.43 3.18
C ARG A 298 -11.71 -3.69 3.38
N LEU A 299 -11.69 -2.57 4.11
CA LEU A 299 -12.89 -1.77 4.34
C LEU A 299 -13.48 -1.21 3.05
N TYR A 300 -12.61 -0.84 2.09
CA TYR A 300 -13.05 -0.43 0.77
C TYR A 300 -13.76 -1.58 0.04
N ARG A 301 -13.17 -2.75 0.01
CA ARG A 301 -13.74 -3.96 -0.61
C ARG A 301 -15.09 -4.34 0.02
N ASP A 302 -15.16 -4.36 1.36
CA ASP A 302 -16.38 -4.75 2.08
C ASP A 302 -17.52 -3.75 1.79
N ARG A 303 -17.22 -2.44 1.74
CA ARG A 303 -18.18 -1.41 1.34
C ARG A 303 -18.65 -1.59 -0.11
N SER A 304 -17.72 -1.91 -1.02
CA SER A 304 -18.04 -2.15 -2.43
C SER A 304 -18.95 -3.36 -2.60
N GLU A 305 -18.71 -4.41 -1.84
CA GLU A 305 -19.54 -5.61 -1.91
C GLU A 305 -20.94 -5.37 -1.36
N ILE A 306 -21.07 -4.66 -0.24
CA ILE A 306 -22.37 -4.24 0.32
C ILE A 306 -23.13 -3.39 -0.69
N ALA A 307 -22.47 -2.37 -1.28
CA ALA A 307 -23.09 -1.50 -2.28
C ALA A 307 -23.57 -2.32 -3.49
N ARG A 308 -22.76 -3.25 -3.99
CA ARG A 308 -23.10 -4.11 -5.12
C ARG A 308 -24.28 -5.05 -4.81
N VAL A 309 -24.34 -5.62 -3.61
CA VAL A 309 -25.45 -6.48 -3.18
C VAL A 309 -26.74 -5.65 -3.08
N LEU A 310 -26.68 -4.47 -2.46
CA LEU A 310 -27.83 -3.56 -2.39
C LEU A 310 -28.31 -3.15 -3.78
N GLN A 311 -27.41 -2.73 -4.67
CA GLN A 311 -27.73 -2.34 -6.04
C GLN A 311 -28.46 -3.46 -6.80
N ARG A 312 -27.93 -4.69 -6.72
CA ARG A 312 -28.56 -5.86 -7.34
C ARG A 312 -29.96 -6.15 -6.80
N SER A 313 -30.20 -5.89 -5.52
CA SER A 313 -31.52 -6.10 -4.91
C SER A 313 -32.55 -5.05 -5.35
N LEU A 314 -32.07 -3.90 -5.84
CA LEU A 314 -32.90 -2.79 -6.33
C LEU A 314 -33.22 -2.89 -7.83
N LEU A 315 -32.75 -3.92 -8.53
CA LEU A 315 -33.07 -4.19 -9.93
C LEU A 315 -33.83 -5.51 -10.05
N PRO A 316 -34.61 -5.71 -11.14
CA PRO A 316 -35.23 -7.01 -11.41
C PRO A 316 -34.15 -8.08 -11.57
N PRO A 317 -34.28 -9.24 -10.91
CA PRO A 317 -33.28 -10.31 -11.02
C PRO A 317 -33.21 -10.92 -12.43
N HIS A 318 -34.30 -10.88 -13.16
CA HIS A 318 -34.43 -11.34 -14.55
C HIS A 318 -35.43 -10.45 -15.29
N LEU A 319 -35.18 -10.24 -16.57
CA LEU A 319 -36.20 -9.63 -17.45
C LEU A 319 -37.27 -10.67 -17.74
N PRO A 320 -38.56 -10.34 -17.55
CA PRO A 320 -39.64 -11.25 -17.83
C PRO A 320 -39.88 -11.42 -19.33
N GLU A 321 -40.47 -12.53 -19.72
CA GLU A 321 -41.02 -12.70 -21.05
C GLU A 321 -42.42 -12.04 -21.13
N ILE A 322 -42.55 -11.06 -21.96
CA ILE A 322 -43.81 -10.33 -22.18
C ILE A 322 -44.40 -10.79 -23.53
N PRO A 323 -45.63 -11.32 -23.56
CA PRO A 323 -46.25 -11.73 -24.82
C PRO A 323 -46.29 -10.57 -25.84
N GLY A 324 -45.76 -10.81 -27.05
CA GLY A 324 -45.74 -9.81 -28.12
C GLY A 324 -44.71 -8.69 -27.95
N VAL A 325 -43.83 -8.72 -26.91
CA VAL A 325 -42.85 -7.66 -26.67
C VAL A 325 -41.48 -8.27 -26.32
N GLU A 326 -40.47 -7.94 -27.09
CA GLU A 326 -39.07 -8.15 -26.70
C GLU A 326 -38.63 -7.06 -25.71
N VAL A 327 -37.95 -7.47 -24.63
CA VAL A 327 -37.42 -6.55 -23.62
C VAL A 327 -35.89 -6.57 -23.64
N GLY A 328 -35.29 -5.41 -23.69
CA GLY A 328 -33.84 -5.21 -23.51
C GLY A 328 -33.59 -4.19 -22.43
N ALA A 329 -32.66 -4.45 -21.53
CA ALA A 329 -32.29 -3.49 -20.51
C ALA A 329 -30.77 -3.49 -20.28
N GLU A 330 -30.23 -2.30 -20.07
CA GLU A 330 -28.88 -2.04 -19.64
C GLU A 330 -28.88 -1.11 -18.44
N TYR A 331 -28.04 -1.44 -17.47
CA TYR A 331 -27.84 -0.64 -16.28
C TYR A 331 -26.36 -0.53 -15.97
N LEU A 332 -25.89 0.68 -15.74
CA LEU A 332 -24.50 0.93 -15.41
C LEU A 332 -24.42 2.00 -14.30
N PRO A 333 -24.09 1.61 -13.07
CA PRO A 333 -23.95 2.57 -11.98
C PRO A 333 -22.69 3.42 -12.16
N VAL A 334 -22.78 4.65 -11.66
CA VAL A 334 -21.64 5.58 -11.64
C VAL A 334 -20.58 5.16 -10.64
N GLY A 335 -19.31 5.35 -11.04
CA GLY A 335 -18.16 5.37 -10.16
C GLY A 335 -17.62 4.02 -9.76
N GLU A 336 -16.62 4.08 -8.89
CA GLU A 336 -16.04 2.90 -8.26
C GLU A 336 -17.11 2.18 -7.43
N ALA A 337 -17.02 0.87 -7.35
CA ALA A 337 -17.97 -0.12 -6.81
C ALA A 337 -18.58 0.17 -5.40
N ASN A 338 -18.39 1.36 -4.84
CA ASN A 338 -18.75 1.72 -3.45
C ASN A 338 -20.04 2.53 -3.31
N VAL A 339 -20.68 2.89 -4.40
CA VAL A 339 -21.83 3.81 -4.37
C VAL A 339 -23.03 3.13 -5.03
N VAL A 340 -24.16 3.10 -4.34
CA VAL A 340 -25.43 2.65 -4.91
C VAL A 340 -26.01 3.81 -5.71
N GLY A 341 -26.37 3.55 -6.96
CA GLY A 341 -26.98 4.54 -7.85
C GLY A 341 -28.43 4.89 -7.49
N GLY A 342 -28.89 6.03 -7.99
CA GLY A 342 -30.27 6.49 -7.89
C GLY A 342 -31.22 5.88 -8.94
N ASP A 343 -30.64 5.52 -10.08
CA ASP A 343 -31.39 4.94 -11.20
C ASP A 343 -32.03 3.61 -10.90
N PHE A 344 -33.20 3.38 -11.38
CA PHE A 344 -33.88 2.08 -11.30
C PHE A 344 -34.76 1.82 -12.50
N TYR A 345 -35.07 0.56 -12.78
CA TYR A 345 -36.15 0.13 -13.64
C TYR A 345 -36.86 -1.08 -13.04
N ASP A 346 -38.10 -1.31 -13.43
CA ASP A 346 -38.87 -2.48 -13.01
C ASP A 346 -39.89 -2.88 -14.09
N LEU A 347 -40.22 -4.18 -14.09
CA LEU A 347 -41.23 -4.75 -14.96
C LEU A 347 -42.15 -5.63 -14.11
N ILE A 348 -43.42 -5.30 -14.10
CA ILE A 348 -44.40 -5.80 -13.15
C ILE A 348 -45.57 -6.37 -13.93
N ASN A 349 -45.94 -7.61 -13.70
CA ASN A 349 -47.19 -8.18 -14.24
C ASN A 349 -48.36 -7.58 -13.50
N THR A 350 -49.38 -7.15 -14.23
CA THR A 350 -50.61 -6.58 -13.67
C THR A 350 -51.66 -7.68 -13.46
N VAL A 351 -52.78 -7.34 -12.78
CA VAL A 351 -53.83 -8.30 -12.45
C VAL A 351 -54.63 -8.76 -13.67
N GLU A 352 -54.67 -7.96 -14.73
CA GLU A 352 -55.40 -8.19 -15.97
C GLU A 352 -54.52 -8.68 -17.13
N ASP A 353 -53.49 -9.48 -16.82
CA ASP A 353 -52.51 -10.03 -17.79
C ASP A 353 -51.73 -9.01 -18.60
N GLY A 354 -51.77 -7.73 -18.19
CA GLY A 354 -50.94 -6.64 -18.70
C GLY A 354 -49.58 -6.56 -17.99
N TRP A 355 -48.77 -5.59 -18.39
CA TRP A 355 -47.46 -5.31 -17.79
C TRP A 355 -47.32 -3.81 -17.53
N LEU A 356 -46.76 -3.46 -16.36
CA LEU A 356 -46.29 -2.10 -16.09
C LEU A 356 -44.76 -2.10 -16.08
N CYS A 357 -44.16 -1.29 -16.93
CA CYS A 357 -42.74 -1.03 -16.98
C CYS A 357 -42.47 0.34 -16.39
N ALA A 358 -41.53 0.46 -15.48
CA ALA A 358 -41.14 1.73 -14.86
C ALA A 358 -39.64 1.94 -15.01
N ILE A 359 -39.22 3.18 -15.21
CA ILE A 359 -37.83 3.63 -15.10
C ILE A 359 -37.82 4.95 -14.34
N GLY A 360 -36.79 5.23 -13.59
CA GLY A 360 -36.69 6.47 -12.83
C GLY A 360 -35.32 6.72 -12.30
N ASP A 361 -35.11 7.97 -11.86
CA ASP A 361 -33.92 8.42 -11.19
C ASP A 361 -34.25 9.12 -9.87
N VAL A 362 -33.59 8.74 -8.81
CA VAL A 362 -33.69 9.34 -7.48
C VAL A 362 -32.53 10.28 -7.25
N ARG A 363 -32.82 11.51 -6.90
CA ARG A 363 -31.80 12.51 -6.59
C ARG A 363 -30.80 12.03 -5.55
N GLY A 364 -29.51 11.98 -5.94
CA GLY A 364 -28.39 11.68 -5.04
C GLY A 364 -27.86 10.27 -5.22
N LYS A 365 -26.88 9.90 -4.40
CA LYS A 365 -26.15 8.62 -4.50
C LYS A 365 -25.94 8.02 -3.12
N GLY A 366 -25.70 6.71 -3.08
CA GLY A 366 -25.40 5.98 -1.85
C GLY A 366 -26.63 5.42 -1.13
N VAL A 367 -26.47 5.09 0.14
CA VAL A 367 -27.49 4.36 0.94
C VAL A 367 -28.82 5.13 1.04
N GLU A 368 -28.77 6.45 1.10
CA GLU A 368 -29.97 7.28 1.18
C GLU A 368 -30.78 7.24 -0.14
N ALA A 369 -30.11 7.38 -1.28
CA ALA A 369 -30.77 7.25 -2.59
C ALA A 369 -31.33 5.82 -2.76
N ALA A 370 -30.58 4.79 -2.40
CA ALA A 370 -31.03 3.39 -2.41
C ALA A 370 -32.32 3.17 -1.59
N SER A 371 -32.46 3.85 -0.45
CA SER A 371 -33.67 3.79 0.37
C SER A 371 -34.87 4.38 -0.34
N VAL A 372 -34.70 5.51 -1.05
CA VAL A 372 -35.75 6.14 -1.84
C VAL A 372 -36.08 5.30 -3.08
N THR A 373 -35.07 4.73 -3.74
CA THR A 373 -35.27 3.81 -4.88
C THR A 373 -36.09 2.58 -4.45
N ALA A 374 -35.80 2.01 -3.26
CA ALA A 374 -36.59 0.92 -2.69
C ALA A 374 -38.05 1.35 -2.45
N LEU A 375 -38.25 2.51 -1.81
CA LEU A 375 -39.58 3.09 -1.60
C LEU A 375 -40.33 3.23 -2.94
N ALA A 376 -39.70 3.82 -3.96
CA ALA A 376 -40.30 4.04 -5.27
C ALA A 376 -40.73 2.70 -5.91
N ARG A 377 -39.80 1.75 -6.01
CA ARG A 377 -40.10 0.45 -6.63
C ARG A 377 -41.21 -0.33 -5.92
N TYR A 378 -41.14 -0.42 -4.58
CA TYR A 378 -42.15 -1.19 -3.83
C TYR A 378 -43.49 -0.49 -3.81
N THR A 379 -43.54 0.84 -3.84
CA THR A 379 -44.79 1.59 -3.99
C THR A 379 -45.40 1.34 -5.37
N ILE A 380 -44.62 1.48 -6.46
CA ILE A 380 -45.06 1.17 -7.82
C ILE A 380 -45.65 -0.25 -7.86
N ARG A 381 -44.91 -1.26 -7.40
CA ARG A 381 -45.37 -2.67 -7.36
C ARG A 381 -46.68 -2.85 -6.58
N ALA A 382 -46.79 -2.21 -5.41
CA ALA A 382 -47.96 -2.36 -4.56
C ALA A 382 -49.21 -1.70 -5.17
N VAL A 383 -49.04 -0.55 -5.81
CA VAL A 383 -50.14 0.18 -6.46
C VAL A 383 -50.60 -0.54 -7.74
N THR A 384 -49.68 -1.03 -8.57
CA THR A 384 -49.96 -1.77 -9.81
C THR A 384 -50.87 -2.98 -9.59
N LEU A 385 -50.87 -3.59 -8.41
CA LEU A 385 -51.80 -4.67 -8.05
C LEU A 385 -53.26 -4.21 -7.87
N LYS A 386 -53.50 -2.89 -7.82
CA LYS A 386 -54.86 -2.33 -7.64
C LYS A 386 -55.30 -1.45 -8.81
N ASP A 387 -54.37 -0.68 -9.30
CA ASP A 387 -54.56 0.25 -10.43
C ASP A 387 -53.24 0.28 -11.22
N ASP A 388 -53.28 -0.09 -12.49
CA ASP A 388 -52.11 -0.17 -13.36
C ASP A 388 -52.01 0.99 -14.35
N ARG A 389 -52.88 2.00 -14.22
CA ARG A 389 -52.80 3.23 -15.03
C ARG A 389 -51.54 4.02 -14.63
N PRO A 390 -50.63 4.32 -15.58
CA PRO A 390 -49.35 4.96 -15.29
C PRO A 390 -49.46 6.24 -14.47
N ALA A 391 -50.40 7.14 -14.81
CA ALA A 391 -50.59 8.40 -14.09
C ALA A 391 -51.01 8.18 -12.62
N GLU A 392 -51.90 7.22 -12.33
CA GLU A 392 -52.37 6.92 -10.99
C GLU A 392 -51.27 6.26 -10.16
N VAL A 393 -50.46 5.38 -10.78
CA VAL A 393 -49.29 4.75 -10.13
C VAL A 393 -48.26 5.82 -9.71
N LEU A 394 -47.93 6.74 -10.60
CA LEU A 394 -47.01 7.84 -10.30
C LEU A 394 -47.59 8.83 -9.28
N ALA A 395 -48.91 9.10 -9.32
CA ALA A 395 -49.59 9.96 -8.32
C ALA A 395 -49.51 9.33 -6.91
N ALA A 396 -49.74 8.03 -6.79
CA ALA A 396 -49.61 7.32 -5.52
C ALA A 396 -48.15 7.30 -5.01
N LEU A 397 -47.16 7.18 -5.92
CA LEU A 397 -45.76 7.31 -5.56
C LEU A 397 -45.44 8.72 -5.06
N ASN A 398 -45.93 9.77 -5.73
CA ASN A 398 -45.79 11.16 -5.31
C ASN A 398 -46.31 11.37 -3.87
N GLU A 399 -47.51 10.88 -3.58
CA GLU A 399 -48.12 10.97 -2.26
C GLU A 399 -47.29 10.23 -1.20
N ALA A 400 -46.77 9.03 -1.53
CA ALA A 400 -45.93 8.27 -0.62
C ALA A 400 -44.61 9.00 -0.30
N MET A 401 -43.98 9.61 -1.31
CA MET A 401 -42.77 10.40 -1.14
C MET A 401 -42.98 11.64 -0.28
N LEU A 402 -44.03 12.44 -0.59
CA LEU A 402 -44.37 13.65 0.19
C LEU A 402 -44.64 13.36 1.68
N ARG A 403 -45.19 12.17 1.98
CA ARG A 403 -45.48 11.78 3.37
C ARG A 403 -44.28 11.23 4.15
N GLN A 404 -43.32 10.60 3.46
CA GLN A 404 -42.27 9.79 4.12
C GLN A 404 -40.87 10.38 4.01
N LEU A 405 -40.64 11.27 3.03
CA LEU A 405 -39.30 11.77 2.73
C LEU A 405 -39.15 13.26 3.12
N PRO A 406 -37.90 13.71 3.44
CA PRO A 406 -37.59 15.13 3.58
C PRO A 406 -37.83 15.91 2.26
N GLU A 407 -38.11 17.21 2.38
CA GLU A 407 -38.44 18.11 1.25
C GLU A 407 -37.35 18.21 0.17
N ASP A 408 -36.10 17.83 0.46
CA ASP A 408 -34.98 17.86 -0.47
C ASP A 408 -34.84 16.59 -1.30
N ARG A 409 -35.70 15.60 -1.11
CA ARG A 409 -35.68 14.32 -1.82
C ARG A 409 -36.77 14.24 -2.87
N PHE A 410 -36.36 14.07 -4.10
CA PHE A 410 -37.28 13.93 -5.24
C PHE A 410 -36.85 12.80 -6.17
N CYS A 411 -37.76 12.38 -7.01
CA CYS A 411 -37.54 11.34 -8.00
C CYS A 411 -38.16 11.78 -9.34
N THR A 412 -37.49 11.43 -10.42
CA THR A 412 -38.10 11.45 -11.76
C THR A 412 -38.46 10.02 -12.15
N ALA A 413 -39.59 9.83 -12.80
CA ALA A 413 -39.97 8.49 -13.25
C ALA A 413 -40.86 8.54 -14.51
N ALA A 414 -40.75 7.51 -15.34
CA ALA A 414 -41.67 7.20 -16.41
C ALA A 414 -42.27 5.81 -16.20
N CYS A 415 -43.57 5.69 -16.34
CA CYS A 415 -44.31 4.43 -16.32
C CYS A 415 -44.96 4.16 -17.66
N VAL A 416 -44.89 2.91 -18.10
CA VAL A 416 -45.46 2.42 -19.37
C VAL A 416 -46.28 1.18 -19.07
N ARG A 417 -47.56 1.25 -19.33
CA ARG A 417 -48.46 0.10 -19.33
C ARG A 417 -48.48 -0.55 -20.71
N LEU A 418 -48.38 -1.86 -20.75
CA LEU A 418 -48.44 -2.69 -21.95
C LEU A 418 -49.68 -3.60 -21.86
N GLU A 419 -50.54 -3.52 -22.87
CA GLU A 419 -51.72 -4.38 -23.02
C GLU A 419 -51.57 -5.21 -24.30
N PRO A 420 -51.11 -6.46 -24.21
CA PRO A 420 -51.21 -7.39 -25.32
C PRO A 420 -52.68 -7.72 -25.58
N GLU A 421 -53.18 -7.44 -26.77
CA GLU A 421 -54.56 -7.75 -27.15
C GLU A 421 -54.61 -8.90 -28.16
N ASP A 422 -55.31 -9.97 -27.81
CA ASP A 422 -55.49 -11.12 -28.70
C ASP A 422 -56.19 -10.74 -30.01
N GLY A 423 -55.53 -11.07 -31.12
CA GLY A 423 -56.12 -10.89 -32.46
C GLY A 423 -55.92 -9.49 -33.08
N LEU A 424 -55.27 -8.57 -32.39
CA LEU A 424 -54.88 -7.27 -32.93
C LEU A 424 -53.37 -7.21 -33.17
N ALA A 425 -52.96 -6.62 -34.30
CA ALA A 425 -51.52 -6.40 -34.53
C ALA A 425 -50.99 -5.29 -33.63
N GLY A 426 -49.87 -5.58 -32.94
CA GLY A 426 -49.20 -4.67 -32.02
C GLY A 426 -49.79 -4.69 -30.60
N VAL A 427 -49.21 -3.89 -29.72
CA VAL A 427 -49.49 -3.82 -28.27
C VAL A 427 -50.06 -2.45 -27.91
N GLY A 428 -51.15 -2.40 -27.14
CA GLY A 428 -51.66 -1.17 -26.53
C GLY A 428 -50.66 -0.64 -25.51
N VAL A 429 -50.39 0.67 -25.53
CA VAL A 429 -49.40 1.31 -24.66
C VAL A 429 -49.97 2.61 -24.10
N ASP A 430 -49.96 2.74 -22.78
CA ASP A 430 -50.17 3.99 -22.07
C ASP A 430 -48.88 4.46 -21.40
N VAL A 431 -48.53 5.73 -21.53
CA VAL A 431 -47.28 6.33 -21.03
C VAL A 431 -47.60 7.53 -20.17
N SER A 432 -46.98 7.59 -18.97
CA SER A 432 -46.97 8.78 -18.13
C SER A 432 -45.56 9.07 -17.64
N CYS A 433 -45.18 10.35 -17.61
CA CYS A 433 -43.85 10.79 -17.17
C CYS A 433 -43.99 11.86 -16.08
N ALA A 434 -43.14 11.75 -15.05
CA ALA A 434 -43.05 12.68 -13.93
C ALA A 434 -41.64 13.27 -13.87
N GLY A 435 -41.39 14.40 -14.52
CA GLY A 435 -40.08 15.05 -14.59
C GLY A 435 -38.96 14.22 -15.25
N HIS A 436 -39.30 13.09 -15.84
CA HIS A 436 -38.37 12.14 -16.47
C HIS A 436 -38.28 12.39 -17.98
N PRO A 437 -37.12 12.10 -18.62
CA PRO A 437 -37.04 12.16 -20.09
C PRO A 437 -38.18 11.38 -20.76
N ALA A 438 -38.77 11.97 -21.79
CA ALA A 438 -39.88 11.31 -22.51
C ALA A 438 -39.36 10.07 -23.27
N PRO A 439 -40.05 8.92 -23.21
CA PRO A 439 -39.69 7.76 -24.01
C PRO A 439 -39.67 8.07 -25.51
N LEU A 440 -38.73 7.43 -26.23
CA LEU A 440 -38.56 7.62 -27.67
C LEU A 440 -39.13 6.42 -28.43
N LEU A 441 -40.11 6.69 -29.29
CA LEU A 441 -40.67 5.72 -30.24
C LEU A 441 -39.78 5.65 -31.48
N VAL A 442 -39.20 4.50 -31.73
CA VAL A 442 -38.36 4.20 -32.91
C VAL A 442 -39.18 3.38 -33.88
N ARG A 443 -39.41 3.91 -35.09
CA ARG A 443 -40.18 3.26 -36.16
C ARG A 443 -39.28 2.54 -37.16
N PRO A 444 -39.78 1.49 -37.81
CA PRO A 444 -39.13 0.95 -38.98
C PRO A 444 -38.86 2.05 -40.01
N GLY A 445 -37.63 2.13 -40.52
CA GLY A 445 -37.20 3.24 -41.41
C GLY A 445 -36.50 4.40 -40.70
N GLY A 446 -36.30 4.31 -39.36
CA GLY A 446 -35.43 5.23 -38.63
C GLY A 446 -36.06 6.52 -38.12
N LEU A 447 -37.37 6.68 -38.23
CA LEU A 447 -38.07 7.81 -37.63
C LEU A 447 -38.13 7.63 -36.11
N VAL A 448 -37.65 8.64 -35.38
CA VAL A 448 -37.71 8.69 -33.90
C VAL A 448 -38.62 9.83 -33.47
N LYS A 449 -39.52 9.57 -32.52
CA LYS A 449 -40.45 10.55 -31.99
C LYS A 449 -40.61 10.39 -30.48
N GLU A 450 -40.61 11.48 -29.73
CA GLU A 450 -40.97 11.49 -28.32
C GLU A 450 -42.44 11.11 -28.10
N VAL A 451 -42.67 10.38 -26.99
CA VAL A 451 -44.01 9.93 -26.60
C VAL A 451 -44.25 10.23 -25.12
N GLY A 452 -45.42 10.76 -24.83
CA GLY A 452 -45.83 11.14 -23.49
C GLY A 452 -45.90 12.63 -23.27
N SER A 453 -46.48 13.02 -22.16
CA SER A 453 -46.49 14.39 -21.65
C SER A 453 -45.67 14.45 -20.37
N SER A 454 -44.78 15.44 -20.24
CA SER A 454 -43.99 15.61 -19.02
C SER A 454 -44.84 16.22 -17.91
N GLY A 455 -45.03 15.48 -16.82
CA GLY A 455 -45.49 16.00 -15.52
C GLY A 455 -44.34 16.60 -14.73
N LYS A 456 -44.60 17.04 -13.48
CA LYS A 456 -43.60 17.55 -12.54
C LYS A 456 -42.89 16.40 -11.86
N VAL A 457 -41.71 16.71 -11.30
CA VAL A 457 -40.94 15.75 -10.47
C VAL A 457 -41.74 15.30 -9.24
N LEU A 458 -41.53 14.05 -8.82
CA LEU A 458 -42.24 13.45 -7.69
C LEU A 458 -41.57 13.82 -6.35
N GLY A 459 -42.37 13.97 -5.30
CA GLY A 459 -41.91 14.29 -3.95
C GLY A 459 -41.68 15.79 -3.67
N VAL A 460 -42.08 16.69 -4.57
CA VAL A 460 -41.91 18.14 -4.43
C VAL A 460 -43.23 18.89 -4.43
N PHE A 461 -44.16 18.51 -5.30
CA PHE A 461 -45.44 19.21 -5.51
C PHE A 461 -46.60 18.31 -5.14
N ASP A 462 -47.63 18.86 -4.47
CA ASP A 462 -48.87 18.12 -4.17
C ASP A 462 -49.56 17.59 -5.43
N ASP A 463 -49.56 18.39 -6.50
CA ASP A 463 -50.04 18.00 -7.83
C ASP A 463 -48.88 17.91 -8.82
N ALA A 464 -48.56 16.70 -9.22
CA ALA A 464 -47.49 16.39 -10.18
C ALA A 464 -47.94 16.54 -11.65
N GLU A 465 -49.19 16.93 -11.92
CA GLU A 465 -49.78 17.20 -13.27
C GLU A 465 -49.63 16.00 -14.23
N LEU A 466 -49.89 14.80 -13.73
CA LEU A 466 -49.69 13.54 -14.45
C LEU A 466 -50.83 13.26 -15.44
N ARG A 467 -50.48 12.75 -16.60
CA ARG A 467 -51.45 12.39 -17.65
C ARG A 467 -50.96 11.19 -18.45
N ASP A 468 -51.89 10.28 -18.77
CA ASP A 468 -51.59 9.15 -19.65
C ASP A 468 -51.68 9.58 -21.11
N THR A 469 -50.74 9.11 -21.90
CA THR A 469 -50.74 9.25 -23.37
C THR A 469 -50.82 7.85 -23.98
N SER A 470 -51.90 7.58 -24.70
CA SER A 470 -52.15 6.26 -25.29
C SER A 470 -51.65 6.20 -26.74
N LEU A 471 -51.03 5.10 -27.09
CA LEU A 471 -50.60 4.76 -28.44
C LEU A 471 -50.68 3.26 -28.68
N ARG A 472 -50.47 2.81 -29.91
CA ARG A 472 -50.29 1.41 -30.27
C ARG A 472 -48.89 1.22 -30.82
N LEU A 473 -48.12 0.30 -30.20
CA LEU A 473 -46.78 -0.10 -30.63
C LEU A 473 -46.94 -1.20 -31.68
N MET A 474 -46.62 -0.89 -32.92
CA MET A 474 -46.77 -1.83 -34.04
C MET A 474 -45.59 -2.79 -34.15
N PRO A 475 -45.75 -4.00 -34.71
CA PRO A 475 -44.65 -4.92 -34.92
C PRO A 475 -43.44 -4.27 -35.59
N GLY A 476 -42.26 -4.45 -34.94
CA GLY A 476 -41.00 -3.84 -35.38
C GLY A 476 -40.74 -2.43 -34.87
N GLU A 477 -41.74 -1.75 -34.25
CA GLU A 477 -41.51 -0.50 -33.52
C GLU A 477 -40.93 -0.79 -32.13
N ALA A 478 -40.09 0.10 -31.62
CA ALA A 478 -39.48 0.00 -30.28
C ALA A 478 -39.75 1.31 -29.49
N LEU A 479 -40.11 1.16 -28.21
CA LEU A 479 -40.16 2.24 -27.25
C LEU A 479 -38.92 2.19 -26.36
N VAL A 480 -38.13 3.27 -26.36
CA VAL A 480 -36.86 3.38 -25.62
C VAL A 480 -37.06 4.34 -24.46
N LEU A 481 -36.94 3.83 -23.26
CA LEU A 481 -36.89 4.60 -22.01
C LEU A 481 -35.43 4.70 -21.56
N TYR A 482 -35.06 5.84 -21.01
CA TYR A 482 -33.69 6.09 -20.60
C TYR A 482 -33.64 7.15 -19.50
N THR A 483 -32.62 7.08 -18.64
CA THR A 483 -32.32 8.10 -17.63
C THR A 483 -31.43 9.20 -18.22
N ASP A 484 -31.36 10.33 -17.53
CA ASP A 484 -30.58 11.49 -17.97
C ASP A 484 -29.08 11.21 -18.10
N GLY A 485 -28.56 10.20 -17.39
CA GLY A 485 -27.18 9.72 -17.58
C GLY A 485 -26.80 9.33 -19.01
N VAL A 486 -27.81 9.05 -19.87
CA VAL A 486 -27.60 8.86 -21.32
C VAL A 486 -27.33 10.19 -22.02
N THR A 487 -28.20 11.17 -21.80
CA THR A 487 -28.15 12.47 -22.51
C THR A 487 -27.21 13.47 -21.88
N GLU A 488 -27.00 13.39 -20.56
CA GLU A 488 -26.06 14.22 -19.81
C GLU A 488 -24.64 13.69 -19.80
N ALA A 489 -24.39 12.54 -20.43
CA ALA A 489 -23.05 12.01 -20.67
C ALA A 489 -22.15 13.07 -21.30
N ARG A 490 -20.94 13.26 -20.80
CA ARG A 490 -20.00 14.32 -21.22
C ARG A 490 -18.75 13.75 -21.88
N SER A 491 -18.40 14.35 -23.03
CA SER A 491 -17.08 14.10 -23.63
C SER A 491 -15.94 14.64 -22.76
N PRO A 492 -14.68 14.29 -23.03
CA PRO A 492 -13.52 14.89 -22.37
C PRO A 492 -13.48 16.42 -22.47
N GLU A 493 -13.98 16.99 -23.56
CA GLU A 493 -14.06 18.44 -23.79
C GLU A 493 -15.21 19.10 -23.02
N GLY A 494 -16.13 18.30 -22.44
CA GLY A 494 -17.25 18.77 -21.63
C GLY A 494 -18.59 18.89 -22.37
N ASP A 495 -18.65 18.50 -23.64
CA ASP A 495 -19.88 18.51 -24.43
C ASP A 495 -20.85 17.43 -23.95
N PHE A 496 -22.14 17.74 -23.91
CA PHE A 496 -23.18 16.75 -23.62
C PHE A 496 -23.42 15.82 -24.82
N PHE A 497 -23.78 14.57 -24.55
CA PHE A 497 -24.26 13.64 -25.59
C PHE A 497 -25.52 14.17 -26.23
N GLY A 498 -26.51 14.52 -25.42
CA GLY A 498 -27.73 15.17 -25.81
C GLY A 498 -28.73 14.29 -26.57
N GLU A 499 -29.98 14.73 -26.62
CA GLU A 499 -31.08 14.01 -27.28
C GLU A 499 -30.90 13.91 -28.81
N ASP A 500 -30.32 14.92 -29.45
CA ASP A 500 -30.08 14.90 -30.91
C ASP A 500 -29.14 13.75 -31.33
N ARG A 501 -28.11 13.48 -30.55
CA ARG A 501 -27.21 12.35 -30.84
C ARG A 501 -27.89 11.01 -30.53
N LEU A 502 -28.69 10.94 -29.47
CA LEU A 502 -29.46 9.75 -29.14
C LEU A 502 -30.49 9.45 -30.24
N CYS A 503 -31.25 10.41 -30.70
CA CYS A 503 -32.23 10.26 -31.80
C CYS A 503 -31.57 9.80 -33.10
N ARG A 504 -30.40 10.35 -33.47
CA ARG A 504 -29.63 9.91 -34.65
C ARG A 504 -29.13 8.48 -34.52
N LEU A 505 -28.64 8.10 -33.32
CA LEU A 505 -28.20 6.75 -33.01
C LEU A 505 -29.37 5.76 -33.18
N LEU A 506 -30.50 6.04 -32.52
CA LEU A 506 -31.71 5.21 -32.58
C LEU A 506 -32.25 5.05 -34.01
N GLY A 507 -32.28 6.13 -34.79
CA GLY A 507 -32.67 6.09 -36.20
C GLY A 507 -31.78 5.17 -37.04
N SER A 508 -30.48 5.11 -36.75
CA SER A 508 -29.54 4.23 -37.45
C SER A 508 -29.62 2.75 -37.03
N CYS A 509 -30.26 2.48 -35.90
CA CYS A 509 -30.38 1.12 -35.32
C CYS A 509 -31.80 0.53 -35.55
N SER A 510 -32.61 1.12 -36.40
CA SER A 510 -33.93 0.57 -36.68
C SER A 510 -33.82 -0.87 -37.24
N GLY A 511 -34.54 -1.82 -36.59
CA GLY A 511 -34.43 -3.24 -36.92
C GLY A 511 -33.57 -4.08 -35.99
N TYR A 512 -32.85 -3.49 -35.05
CA TYR A 512 -32.17 -4.21 -33.98
C TYR A 512 -33.19 -4.86 -33.05
N ASP A 513 -32.86 -6.01 -32.47
CA ASP A 513 -33.59 -6.56 -31.32
C ASP A 513 -33.45 -5.66 -30.11
N ALA A 514 -34.32 -5.83 -29.10
CA ALA A 514 -34.35 -4.96 -27.92
C ALA A 514 -33.04 -4.97 -27.13
N ALA A 515 -32.43 -6.13 -26.94
CA ALA A 515 -31.18 -6.28 -26.19
C ALA A 515 -30.01 -5.64 -26.94
N SER A 516 -29.88 -5.89 -28.24
CA SER A 516 -28.86 -5.28 -29.09
C SER A 516 -28.98 -3.74 -29.15
N LEU A 517 -30.20 -3.21 -29.15
CA LEU A 517 -30.44 -1.76 -29.16
C LEU A 517 -30.00 -1.13 -27.82
N ALA A 518 -30.41 -1.72 -26.68
CA ALA A 518 -30.01 -1.25 -25.36
C ALA A 518 -28.46 -1.30 -25.19
N GLY A 519 -27.82 -2.41 -25.56
CA GLY A 519 -26.39 -2.55 -25.53
C GLY A 519 -25.64 -1.56 -26.44
N ARG A 520 -26.20 -1.24 -27.61
CA ARG A 520 -25.62 -0.27 -28.53
C ARG A 520 -25.66 1.17 -27.96
N ILE A 521 -26.77 1.56 -27.32
CA ILE A 521 -26.87 2.85 -26.65
C ILE A 521 -25.78 2.96 -25.57
N LYS A 522 -25.71 1.99 -24.67
CA LYS A 522 -24.69 1.94 -23.62
C LYS A 522 -23.28 2.11 -24.18
N ASN A 523 -22.90 1.29 -25.16
CA ASN A 523 -21.54 1.30 -25.70
C ASN A 523 -21.18 2.63 -26.36
N VAL A 524 -22.09 3.24 -27.12
CA VAL A 524 -21.84 4.54 -27.77
C VAL A 524 -21.74 5.67 -26.75
N VAL A 525 -22.50 5.63 -25.67
CA VAL A 525 -22.40 6.61 -24.58
C VAL A 525 -21.07 6.45 -23.83
N LEU A 526 -20.64 5.21 -23.55
CA LEU A 526 -19.35 4.95 -22.92
C LEU A 526 -18.17 5.38 -23.80
N ASP A 527 -18.22 5.07 -25.09
CA ASP A 527 -17.20 5.50 -26.05
C ASP A 527 -17.11 7.04 -26.12
N PHE A 528 -18.25 7.74 -26.02
CA PHE A 528 -18.30 9.20 -26.01
C PHE A 528 -17.69 9.82 -24.76
N GLN A 529 -17.77 9.12 -23.62
CA GLN A 529 -17.18 9.56 -22.33
C GLN A 529 -15.71 9.12 -22.16
N GLU A 530 -15.14 8.35 -23.09
CA GLU A 530 -13.81 7.75 -23.01
C GLU A 530 -13.59 6.90 -21.73
N GLY A 531 -14.61 6.16 -21.30
CA GLY A 531 -14.44 5.19 -20.22
C GLY A 531 -15.60 5.11 -19.23
N PHE A 532 -15.38 5.55 -17.99
CA PHE A 532 -16.35 5.34 -16.90
C PHE A 532 -17.51 6.35 -16.94
N PRO A 533 -18.75 5.89 -16.63
CA PRO A 533 -19.89 6.79 -16.57
C PRO A 533 -19.72 7.83 -15.45
N ARG A 534 -20.17 9.06 -15.71
CA ARG A 534 -20.18 10.16 -14.72
C ARG A 534 -21.48 10.24 -13.95
N ASP A 535 -22.54 9.64 -14.49
CA ASP A 535 -23.82 9.43 -13.85
C ASP A 535 -24.35 8.02 -14.09
N ASP A 536 -25.32 7.59 -13.27
CA ASP A 536 -25.97 6.31 -13.47
C ASP A 536 -26.61 6.28 -14.86
N LEU A 537 -26.58 5.13 -15.50
CA LEU A 537 -27.15 4.96 -16.84
C LEU A 537 -28.11 3.77 -16.80
N ALA A 538 -29.37 4.04 -17.04
CA ALA A 538 -30.38 3.02 -17.27
C ALA A 538 -31.05 3.20 -18.63
N VAL A 539 -31.19 2.09 -19.33
CA VAL A 539 -31.91 2.02 -20.63
C VAL A 539 -32.83 0.82 -20.59
N LEU A 540 -34.10 1.03 -20.93
CA LEU A 540 -35.08 -0.02 -21.09
C LEU A 540 -35.70 0.09 -22.48
N VAL A 541 -35.63 -0.98 -23.25
CA VAL A 541 -36.18 -1.07 -24.61
C VAL A 541 -37.30 -2.09 -24.65
N LEU A 542 -38.46 -1.65 -25.14
CA LEU A 542 -39.67 -2.44 -25.33
C LEU A 542 -39.99 -2.47 -26.84
N ARG A 543 -39.81 -3.63 -27.49
CA ARG A 543 -39.99 -3.77 -28.93
C ARG A 543 -41.15 -4.71 -29.23
N ALA A 544 -42.15 -4.25 -29.98
CA ALA A 544 -43.24 -5.12 -30.39
C ALA A 544 -42.76 -6.16 -31.41
N THR A 545 -43.16 -7.39 -31.19
CA THR A 545 -42.94 -8.54 -32.10
C THR A 545 -44.18 -8.79 -32.94
N ALA A 546 -44.08 -9.72 -33.92
CA ALA A 546 -45.19 -10.02 -34.82
C ALA A 546 -46.28 -10.86 -34.13
#